data_24e852bcbc4fcdc7498a6c62b9e7f60b
#
_entry.id   24e852bcbc4fcdc7498a6c62b9e7f60b
#
_cell.length_a   1.000
_cell.length_b   1.000
_cell.length_c   1.000
_cell.angle_alpha   90.00
_cell.angle_beta   90.00
_cell.angle_gamma   90.00
#
_symmetry.space_group_name_H-M   'P 1'
#
loop_
_entity.id
_entity.type
_entity.pdbx_description
1 polymer ?
#
loop_
_entity_poly.entity_id
_entity_poly.type
_entity_poly.pdbx_seq_one_letter_code
_entity_poly.pdbx_strand_id
1 'polypeptide(L)'
;MKNIFLSILLLLSTSLFGQYTTTKVMTNTLSTSKMIYNYQTQKWDFVPNQDMTTYKTLWVFNVTDENTGMISNGNINYDILSYSKVDDAAYLKVYNTYLKRNMEIIIKVMENGLGVVVFDKEQRVSYYFFP
;
A
#
# COMPACT_ATOMS: atom_id res chain seq x y z
N MET A 1 -15.75 -6.10 9.31
CA MET A 1 -14.75 -6.37 8.28
C MET A 1 -15.30 -6.37 6.86
N LYS A 2 -16.42 -7.08 6.61
CA LYS A 2 -17.02 -7.09 5.28
C LYS A 2 -17.40 -5.69 4.79
N ASN A 3 -17.84 -4.82 5.67
CA ASN A 3 -18.24 -3.46 5.29
C ASN A 3 -17.04 -2.60 4.87
N ILE A 4 -15.88 -2.80 5.50
CA ILE A 4 -14.65 -2.07 5.15
C ILE A 4 -14.18 -2.51 3.78
N PHE A 5 -14.18 -3.81 3.52
CA PHE A 5 -13.80 -4.37 2.23
C PHE A 5 -14.70 -3.85 1.11
N LEU A 6 -16.01 -3.85 1.33
CA LEU A 6 -16.98 -3.35 0.36
C LEU A 6 -16.75 -1.85 0.08
N SER A 7 -16.45 -1.08 1.12
CA SER A 7 -16.16 0.35 0.96
C SER A 7 -14.96 0.60 0.07
N ILE A 8 -13.86 -0.16 0.28
CA ILE A 8 -12.68 -0.07 -0.60
C ILE A 8 -13.05 -0.39 -2.03
N LEU A 9 -13.76 -1.48 -2.26
CA LEU A 9 -14.13 -1.90 -3.60
C LEU A 9 -14.98 -0.85 -4.30
N LEU A 10 -15.94 -0.27 -3.61
CA LEU A 10 -16.78 0.77 -4.15
C LEU A 10 -15.97 2.02 -4.50
N LEU A 11 -15.14 2.49 -3.59
CA LEU A 11 -14.36 3.71 -3.80
C LEU A 11 -13.33 3.55 -4.92
N LEU A 12 -12.70 2.39 -5.03
CA LEU A 12 -11.70 2.14 -6.06
C LEU A 12 -12.30 1.76 -7.41
N SER A 13 -13.57 1.35 -7.47
CA SER A 13 -14.19 0.88 -8.70
C SER A 13 -15.22 1.82 -9.29
N THR A 14 -15.69 2.83 -8.55
CA THR A 14 -16.76 3.72 -9.00
C THR A 14 -16.27 5.13 -9.21
N SER A 15 -15.25 5.29 -10.01
CA SER A 15 -14.81 6.61 -10.43
C SER A 15 -15.76 7.11 -11.51
N LEU A 16 -16.82 7.79 -11.10
CA LEU A 16 -17.84 8.30 -12.00
C LEU A 16 -17.39 9.61 -12.63
N PHE A 17 -17.68 9.78 -13.92
CA PHE A 17 -17.52 11.06 -14.65
C PHE A 17 -16.06 11.52 -14.86
N GLY A 18 -15.10 10.59 -14.90
CA GLY A 18 -13.70 10.93 -15.13
C GLY A 18 -13.06 11.74 -14.01
N GLN A 19 -13.64 11.70 -12.81
CA GLN A 19 -13.12 12.40 -11.65
C GLN A 19 -12.36 11.44 -10.74
N TYR A 20 -11.64 12.01 -9.78
CA TYR A 20 -10.95 11.23 -8.77
C TYR A 20 -11.93 10.66 -7.76
N THR A 21 -11.76 9.40 -7.43
CA THR A 21 -12.34 8.82 -6.22
C THR A 21 -11.30 8.93 -5.12
N THR A 22 -11.64 9.59 -4.02
CA THR A 22 -10.73 9.82 -2.91
C THR A 22 -11.05 8.88 -1.77
N THR A 23 -10.05 8.12 -1.33
CA THR A 23 -10.14 7.25 -0.16
C THR A 23 -9.06 7.67 0.83
N LYS A 24 -9.44 7.81 2.09
CA LYS A 24 -8.51 8.13 3.17
C LYS A 24 -8.39 6.96 4.13
N VAL A 25 -7.16 6.59 4.44
CA VAL A 25 -6.85 5.49 5.35
C VAL A 25 -5.90 6.01 6.42
N MET A 26 -6.28 5.85 7.69
CA MET A 26 -5.42 6.19 8.81
C MET A 26 -4.74 4.93 9.32
N THR A 27 -3.43 4.96 9.40
CA THR A 27 -2.64 3.90 10.02
C THR A 27 -1.89 4.44 11.23
N ASN A 28 -1.70 3.62 12.26
CA ASN A 28 -1.19 4.07 13.55
C ASN A 28 0.13 3.43 13.94
N THR A 29 0.47 2.29 13.39
CA THR A 29 1.71 1.59 13.72
C THR A 29 2.43 1.14 12.47
N LEU A 30 3.74 1.02 12.57
CA LEU A 30 4.62 0.65 11.47
C LEU A 30 5.50 -0.50 11.91
N SER A 31 5.59 -1.52 11.05
CA SER A 31 6.57 -2.60 11.17
C SER A 31 7.31 -2.74 9.85
N THR A 32 8.58 -3.07 9.91
CA THR A 32 9.42 -3.20 8.72
C THR A 32 9.95 -4.62 8.62
N SER A 33 9.96 -5.16 7.42
CA SER A 33 10.53 -6.48 7.14
C SER A 33 11.53 -6.38 6.01
N LYS A 34 12.57 -7.17 6.09
CA LYS A 34 13.63 -7.22 5.07
C LYS A 34 13.72 -8.61 4.48
N MET A 35 14.21 -8.69 3.26
CA MET A 35 14.61 -9.96 2.67
C MET A 35 16.12 -10.06 2.72
N ILE A 36 16.62 -11.19 3.22
CA ILE A 36 18.05 -11.49 3.33
C ILE A 36 18.35 -12.69 2.46
N TYR A 37 19.42 -12.60 1.69
CA TYR A 37 19.83 -13.69 0.82
C TYR A 37 20.50 -14.80 1.63
N ASN A 38 19.92 -16.00 1.53
CA ASN A 38 20.46 -17.19 2.17
C ASN A 38 21.37 -17.92 1.16
N TYR A 39 22.68 -17.89 1.41
CA TYR A 39 23.65 -18.50 0.50
C TYR A 39 23.61 -20.03 0.50
N GLN A 40 23.06 -20.64 1.56
CA GLN A 40 22.93 -22.08 1.62
C GLN A 40 21.79 -22.61 0.75
N THR A 41 20.64 -21.92 0.77
CA THR A 41 19.46 -22.32 -0.03
C THR A 41 19.43 -21.62 -1.38
N GLN A 42 20.26 -20.62 -1.60
CA GLN A 42 20.28 -19.76 -2.79
C GLN A 42 18.95 -19.07 -3.03
N LYS A 43 18.29 -18.66 -1.94
CA LYS A 43 16.99 -17.98 -1.98
C LYS A 43 17.00 -16.77 -1.07
N TRP A 44 16.04 -15.86 -1.32
CA TRP A 44 15.80 -14.73 -0.45
C TRP A 44 14.81 -15.14 0.64
N ASP A 45 15.22 -15.00 1.89
CA ASP A 45 14.38 -15.27 3.03
C ASP A 45 13.79 -13.98 3.58
N PHE A 46 12.56 -14.08 4.00
CA PHE A 46 11.83 -12.99 4.61
C PHE A 46 12.14 -12.95 6.11
N VAL A 47 12.65 -11.80 6.57
CA VAL A 47 12.96 -11.61 7.99
C VAL A 47 12.00 -10.55 8.53
N PRO A 48 10.95 -10.94 9.25
CA PRO A 48 10.04 -9.99 9.84
C PRO A 48 10.71 -9.21 10.96
N ASN A 49 10.46 -7.92 11.01
CA ASN A 49 10.78 -7.12 12.17
C ASN A 49 9.65 -7.28 13.16
N GLN A 50 9.95 -7.75 14.35
CA GLN A 50 8.95 -7.96 15.39
C GLN A 50 8.62 -6.69 16.17
N ASP A 51 9.42 -5.66 16.02
CA ASP A 51 9.21 -4.39 16.70
C ASP A 51 8.19 -3.56 15.92
N MET A 52 7.17 -3.10 16.64
CA MET A 52 6.17 -2.19 16.10
C MET A 52 6.37 -0.81 16.70
N THR A 53 6.44 0.18 15.82
CA THR A 53 6.62 1.57 16.22
C THR A 53 5.31 2.32 16.03
N THR A 54 4.96 3.18 16.98
CA THR A 54 3.82 4.09 16.79
C THR A 54 4.18 5.09 15.71
N TYR A 55 3.41 5.10 14.64
CA TYR A 55 3.64 5.97 13.50
C TYR A 55 2.31 6.27 12.82
N LYS A 56 1.75 7.42 13.14
CA LYS A 56 0.46 7.83 12.59
C LYS A 56 0.65 8.39 11.19
N THR A 57 -0.04 7.81 10.23
CA THR A 57 0.03 8.25 8.84
C THR A 57 -1.36 8.31 8.24
N LEU A 58 -1.69 9.42 7.63
CA LEU A 58 -2.90 9.55 6.85
C LEU A 58 -2.54 9.31 5.38
N TRP A 59 -3.09 8.25 4.83
CA TRP A 59 -2.96 7.91 3.42
C TRP A 59 -4.13 8.47 2.65
N VAL A 60 -3.86 9.18 1.58
CA VAL A 60 -4.89 9.71 0.69
C VAL A 60 -4.69 9.08 -0.69
N PHE A 61 -5.67 8.32 -1.13
CA PHE A 61 -5.67 7.66 -2.42
C PHE A 61 -6.64 8.39 -3.33
N ASN A 62 -6.12 9.00 -4.39
CA ASN A 62 -6.91 9.63 -5.44
C ASN A 62 -6.78 8.79 -6.70
N VAL A 63 -7.83 8.07 -7.05
CA VAL A 63 -7.82 7.12 -8.16
C VAL A 63 -8.75 7.63 -9.26
N THR A 64 -8.26 7.65 -10.48
CA THR A 64 -9.06 8.00 -11.66
C THR A 64 -9.82 6.78 -12.18
N ASP A 65 -10.74 7.01 -13.11
CA ASP A 65 -11.49 5.94 -13.77
C ASP A 65 -10.60 5.05 -14.65
N GLU A 66 -9.40 5.50 -14.98
CA GLU A 66 -8.42 4.73 -15.76
C GLU A 66 -7.44 3.96 -14.86
N ASN A 67 -7.73 3.86 -13.57
CA ASN A 67 -6.90 3.18 -12.57
C ASN A 67 -5.50 3.78 -12.44
N THR A 68 -5.41 5.08 -12.61
CA THR A 68 -4.21 5.89 -12.37
C THR A 68 -4.53 6.90 -11.27
N GLY A 69 -3.62 7.78 -10.96
CA GLY A 69 -3.84 8.82 -9.97
C GLY A 69 -2.65 8.99 -9.05
N MET A 70 -2.93 9.37 -7.82
CA MET A 70 -1.88 9.71 -6.87
C MET A 70 -2.21 9.21 -5.47
N ILE A 71 -1.17 8.78 -4.77
CA ILE A 71 -1.25 8.44 -3.34
C ILE A 71 -0.33 9.39 -2.59
N SER A 72 -0.82 9.91 -1.47
CA SER A 72 -0.02 10.76 -0.58
C SER A 72 -0.06 10.20 0.83
N ASN A 73 1.06 10.19 1.52
CA ASN A 73 1.14 9.85 2.94
C ASN A 73 1.64 11.01 3.80
N GLY A 74 1.45 12.22 3.31
CA GLY A 74 1.87 13.44 4.00
C GLY A 74 3.14 14.03 3.41
N ASN A 75 4.22 13.25 3.34
CA ASN A 75 5.52 13.74 2.87
C ASN A 75 5.91 13.20 1.50
N ILE A 76 5.40 12.05 1.14
CA ILE A 76 5.76 11.36 -0.10
C ILE A 76 4.53 11.21 -0.98
N ASN A 77 4.71 11.51 -2.26
CA ASN A 77 3.69 11.28 -3.27
C ASN A 77 4.10 10.11 -4.15
N TYR A 78 3.13 9.28 -4.46
CA TYR A 78 3.29 8.14 -5.36
C TYR A 78 2.35 8.32 -6.53
N ASP A 79 2.85 8.20 -7.74
CA ASP A 79 2.01 8.14 -8.93
C ASP A 79 1.51 6.71 -9.12
N ILE A 80 0.22 6.54 -9.32
CA ILE A 80 -0.38 5.22 -9.56
C ILE A 80 -0.19 4.88 -11.03
N LEU A 81 0.52 3.79 -11.29
CA LEU A 81 0.77 3.30 -12.65
C LEU A 81 -0.27 2.28 -13.07
N SER A 82 -0.70 1.42 -12.14
CA SER A 82 -1.76 0.46 -12.39
C SER A 82 -2.32 -0.04 -11.06
N TYR A 83 -3.53 -0.62 -11.11
CA TYR A 83 -4.05 -1.27 -9.94
C TYR A 83 -4.90 -2.48 -10.33
N SER A 84 -4.98 -3.44 -9.42
CA SER A 84 -5.86 -4.59 -9.54
C SER A 84 -6.40 -4.98 -8.18
N LYS A 85 -7.54 -5.66 -8.17
CA LYS A 85 -8.15 -6.16 -6.95
C LYS A 85 -8.12 -7.68 -6.97
N VAL A 86 -7.69 -8.29 -5.87
CA VAL A 86 -7.71 -9.73 -5.69
C VAL A 86 -8.19 -10.01 -4.28
N ASP A 87 -9.33 -10.70 -4.15
CA ASP A 87 -9.96 -11.02 -2.87
C ASP A 87 -10.18 -9.77 -2.00
N ASP A 88 -9.55 -9.69 -0.84
CA ASP A 88 -9.70 -8.60 0.12
C ASP A 88 -8.55 -7.59 0.07
N ALA A 89 -7.86 -7.51 -1.05
CA ALA A 89 -6.73 -6.61 -1.20
C ALA A 89 -6.77 -5.88 -2.54
N ALA A 90 -6.24 -4.67 -2.54
CA ALA A 90 -5.97 -3.89 -3.75
C ALA A 90 -4.47 -3.78 -3.93
N TYR A 91 -3.99 -4.10 -5.13
CA TYR A 91 -2.58 -4.08 -5.49
C TYR A 91 -2.32 -2.94 -6.44
N LEU A 92 -1.39 -2.05 -6.08
CA LEU A 92 -1.05 -0.89 -6.88
C LEU A 92 0.43 -0.92 -7.23
N LYS A 93 0.72 -0.75 -8.52
CA LYS A 93 2.08 -0.43 -8.95
C LYS A 93 2.20 1.08 -8.96
N VAL A 94 3.23 1.60 -8.31
CA VAL A 94 3.37 3.03 -8.09
C VAL A 94 4.79 3.48 -8.39
N TYR A 95 4.93 4.78 -8.67
CA TYR A 95 6.21 5.44 -8.79
C TYR A 95 6.38 6.40 -7.61
N ASN A 96 7.43 6.17 -6.80
CA ASN A 96 7.76 7.04 -5.69
C ASN A 96 8.48 8.26 -6.24
N THR A 97 7.85 9.44 -6.14
CA THR A 97 8.40 10.66 -6.73
C THR A 97 9.61 11.20 -5.99
N TYR A 98 9.74 10.87 -4.70
CA TYR A 98 10.88 11.29 -3.89
C TYR A 98 12.11 10.42 -4.15
N LEU A 99 11.94 9.11 -4.09
CA LEU A 99 13.04 8.16 -4.30
C LEU A 99 13.30 7.89 -5.78
N LYS A 100 12.38 8.31 -6.66
CA LYS A 100 12.49 8.18 -8.12
C LYS A 100 12.64 6.73 -8.56
N ARG A 101 11.79 5.86 -8.04
CA ARG A 101 11.75 4.45 -8.42
C ARG A 101 10.38 3.84 -8.24
N ASN A 102 10.15 2.73 -8.91
CA ASN A 102 8.90 2.01 -8.85
C ASN A 102 8.82 1.18 -7.56
N MET A 103 7.62 1.13 -7.00
CA MET A 103 7.29 0.35 -5.82
C MET A 103 5.94 -0.31 -5.99
N GLU A 104 5.55 -1.11 -5.02
CA GLU A 104 4.22 -1.70 -4.96
C GLU A 104 3.57 -1.31 -3.64
N ILE A 105 2.28 -0.97 -3.71
CA ILE A 105 1.48 -0.68 -2.52
C ILE A 105 0.29 -1.62 -2.52
N ILE A 106 0.04 -2.22 -1.36
CA ILE A 106 -1.09 -3.11 -1.15
C ILE A 106 -1.96 -2.51 -0.06
N ILE A 107 -3.24 -2.32 -0.36
CA ILE A 107 -4.23 -1.96 0.65
C ILE A 107 -4.94 -3.26 1.01
N LYS A 108 -4.94 -3.59 2.29
CA LYS A 108 -5.47 -4.86 2.76
C LYS A 108 -6.44 -4.67 3.90
N VAL A 109 -7.54 -5.44 3.89
CA VAL A 109 -8.46 -5.48 5.02
C VAL A 109 -7.80 -6.27 6.15
N MET A 110 -7.72 -5.63 7.31
CA MET A 110 -7.20 -6.23 8.52
C MET A 110 -8.28 -6.24 9.60
N GLU A 111 -7.98 -6.85 10.73
CA GLU A 111 -8.96 -7.03 11.79
C GLU A 111 -9.56 -5.70 12.28
N ASN A 112 -8.73 -4.69 12.44
CA ASN A 112 -9.14 -3.40 13.01
C ASN A 112 -9.33 -2.29 11.98
N GLY A 113 -9.31 -2.61 10.69
CA GLY A 113 -9.47 -1.61 9.64
C GLY A 113 -8.64 -1.93 8.42
N LEU A 114 -8.19 -0.89 7.73
CA LEU A 114 -7.40 -1.03 6.52
C LEU A 114 -5.92 -0.85 6.83
N GLY A 115 -5.11 -1.79 6.38
CA GLY A 115 -3.67 -1.68 6.42
C GLY A 115 -3.09 -1.33 5.06
N VAL A 116 -1.89 -0.78 5.07
CA VAL A 116 -1.15 -0.43 3.86
C VAL A 116 0.22 -1.09 3.93
N VAL A 117 0.58 -1.81 2.89
CA VAL A 117 1.91 -2.40 2.77
C VAL A 117 2.62 -1.73 1.61
N VAL A 118 3.81 -1.20 1.87
CA VAL A 118 4.65 -0.62 0.82
C VAL A 118 5.85 -1.54 0.62
N PHE A 119 6.00 -2.05 -0.59
CA PHE A 119 7.09 -2.93 -0.94
C PHE A 119 8.07 -2.22 -1.86
N ASP A 120 9.30 -2.06 -1.36
CA ASP A 120 10.43 -1.51 -2.11
C ASP A 120 11.28 -2.66 -2.64
N LYS A 121 11.07 -3.01 -3.90
CA LYS A 121 11.79 -4.10 -4.54
C LYS A 121 13.29 -3.87 -4.60
N GLU A 122 13.70 -2.65 -4.82
CA GLU A 122 15.11 -2.30 -4.98
C GLU A 122 15.88 -2.53 -3.69
N GLN A 123 15.29 -2.11 -2.57
CA GLN A 123 15.87 -2.30 -1.25
C GLN A 123 15.49 -3.63 -0.61
N ARG A 124 14.55 -4.35 -1.19
CA ARG A 124 13.98 -5.60 -0.66
C ARG A 124 13.45 -5.44 0.75
N VAL A 125 12.72 -4.36 0.97
CA VAL A 125 12.13 -4.01 2.25
C VAL A 125 10.63 -3.84 2.08
N SER A 126 9.86 -4.35 3.03
CA SER A 126 8.43 -4.14 3.11
C SER A 126 8.11 -3.33 4.37
N TYR A 127 7.28 -2.33 4.21
CA TYR A 127 6.80 -1.49 5.29
C TYR A 127 5.32 -1.80 5.52
N TYR A 128 4.99 -2.26 6.72
CA TYR A 128 3.62 -2.62 7.08
C TYR A 128 3.03 -1.54 7.97
N PHE A 129 2.01 -0.87 7.46
CA PHE A 129 1.29 0.16 8.19
C PHE A 129 -0.04 -0.42 8.65
N PHE A 130 -0.22 -0.53 9.97
CA PHE A 130 -1.41 -1.13 10.58
C PHE A 130 -2.39 -0.05 11.04
N PRO A 131 -3.72 -0.37 11.01
CA PRO A 131 -4.75 0.56 11.45
C PRO A 131 -4.69 0.90 12.93
#